data_0236796455b71e06e870b8b0988cd2c3
#
_entry.id   0236796455b71e06e870b8b0988cd2c3
#
_cell.length_a   1.000
_cell.length_b   1.000
_cell.length_c   1.000
_cell.angle_alpha   90.00
_cell.angle_beta   90.00
_cell.angle_gamma   90.00
#
_symmetry.space_group_name_H-M   'P 1'
#
loop_
_entity.id
_entity.type
_entity.pdbx_description
1 polymer ?
#
loop_
_entity_poly.entity_id
_entity_poly.type
_entity_poly.pdbx_seq_one_letter_code
_entity_poly.pdbx_strand_id
1 'polypeptide(L)'
;MSKLKIKARGISMEVVGKDDLIQREREAFLDYAENHSGIKIGVTAIPVEGLKPFPEHMNCKCNCDNEESAEDNQEGGIDYIRTVKRHHKMNWQELAEKIKKGIIPVEVGATVSCELTDGTQAEFVVTDVTDQYVRFETRNFIGGEVEWNEQDTNKGGYPDSDIRGYIDSTIWGLLPEDLQAVISDVDREWKDKDGNCGTYITKLFLPAASEVFDEDSCYGDKGLYKQLDYYKDARNRIRVDEDGDTRVYWLASVRSGDSTNACRVRGYGLAGNWSASYSLRVPVCFQISKIS
;
A
#
# COMPACT_ATOMS: atom_id res chain seq x y z
N MET A 1 25.73 -8.62 3.93
CA MET A 1 24.32 -8.48 4.38
C MET A 1 24.31 -8.75 5.87
N SER A 2 23.81 -7.84 6.64
CA SER A 2 23.70 -8.02 8.09
C SER A 2 22.28 -8.38 8.47
N LYS A 3 22.11 -9.04 9.62
CA LYS A 3 20.84 -9.51 10.13
C LYS A 3 20.62 -8.94 11.53
N LEU A 4 19.48 -8.30 11.75
CA LEU A 4 19.06 -7.80 13.03
C LEU A 4 17.84 -8.56 13.53
N LYS A 5 17.87 -9.07 14.75
CA LYS A 5 16.75 -9.72 15.39
C LYS A 5 16.38 -8.96 16.66
N ILE A 6 15.15 -8.47 16.70
CA ILE A 6 14.63 -7.71 17.85
C ILE A 6 13.47 -8.48 18.46
N LYS A 7 13.48 -8.63 19.79
CA LYS A 7 12.38 -9.21 20.56
C LYS A 7 11.91 -8.23 21.63
N ALA A 8 10.62 -7.90 21.63
CA ALA A 8 9.97 -7.18 22.71
C ALA A 8 8.54 -7.67 22.90
N ARG A 9 8.18 -8.05 24.12
CA ARG A 9 6.81 -8.46 24.55
C ARG A 9 6.05 -9.34 23.56
N GLY A 10 6.67 -10.43 23.09
CA GLY A 10 6.00 -11.36 22.17
C GLY A 10 6.07 -10.97 20.70
N ILE A 11 6.60 -9.80 20.38
CA ILE A 11 6.89 -9.40 19.01
C ILE A 11 8.33 -9.76 18.71
N SER A 12 8.55 -10.51 17.64
CA SER A 12 9.88 -10.82 17.12
C SER A 12 9.98 -10.25 15.72
N MET A 13 10.93 -9.34 15.50
CA MET A 13 11.25 -8.82 14.19
C MET A 13 12.64 -9.29 13.77
N GLU A 14 12.77 -9.67 12.52
CA GLU A 14 14.03 -10.02 11.91
C GLU A 14 14.21 -9.18 10.66
N VAL A 15 15.27 -8.37 10.62
CA VAL A 15 15.60 -7.53 9.47
C VAL A 15 16.90 -8.05 8.87
N VAL A 16 16.90 -8.32 7.57
CA VAL A 16 18.08 -8.70 6.81
C VAL A 16 18.27 -7.66 5.71
N GLY A 17 19.43 -7.01 5.68
CA GLY A 17 19.67 -5.94 4.70
C GLY A 17 21.10 -5.41 4.75
N LYS A 18 21.33 -4.30 4.06
CA LYS A 18 22.59 -3.55 4.18
C LYS A 18 22.67 -2.88 5.56
N ASP A 19 23.87 -2.62 6.03
CA ASP A 19 24.13 -2.14 7.39
C ASP A 19 23.45 -0.79 7.68
N ASP A 20 23.37 0.09 6.70
CA ASP A 20 22.69 1.38 6.78
C ASP A 20 21.16 1.25 6.97
N LEU A 21 20.52 0.30 6.29
CA LEU A 21 19.11 0.00 6.49
C LEU A 21 18.84 -0.57 7.88
N ILE A 22 19.68 -1.52 8.31
CA ILE A 22 19.57 -2.13 9.64
C ILE A 22 19.73 -1.10 10.75
N GLN A 23 20.67 -0.19 10.60
CA GLN A 23 20.90 0.87 11.58
C GLN A 23 19.72 1.83 11.66
N ARG A 24 19.16 2.23 10.52
CA ARG A 24 18.00 3.13 10.45
C ARG A 24 16.74 2.51 11.08
N GLU A 25 16.45 1.25 10.76
CA GLU A 25 15.30 0.55 11.32
C GLU A 25 15.46 0.24 12.82
N ARG A 26 16.69 0.01 13.28
CA ARG A 26 17.02 -0.11 14.69
C ARG A 26 16.74 1.17 15.48
N GLU A 27 17.18 2.31 14.95
CA GLU A 27 16.96 3.62 15.59
C GLU A 27 15.47 3.95 15.67
N ALA A 28 14.73 3.71 14.58
CA ALA A 28 13.29 3.92 14.55
C ALA A 28 12.52 3.03 15.54
N PHE A 29 12.96 1.77 15.72
CA PHE A 29 12.35 0.87 16.71
C PHE A 29 12.69 1.27 18.15
N LEU A 30 13.90 1.72 18.41
CA LEU A 30 14.31 2.18 19.74
C LEU A 30 13.54 3.44 20.14
N ASP A 31 13.39 4.40 19.22
CA ASP A 31 12.60 5.62 19.46
C ASP A 31 11.13 5.29 19.78
N TYR A 32 10.53 4.36 19.03
CA TYR A 32 9.17 3.89 19.33
C TYR A 32 9.06 3.25 20.71
N ALA A 33 10.02 2.39 21.07
CA ALA A 33 10.00 1.66 22.33
C ALA A 33 10.21 2.56 23.54
N GLU A 34 11.08 3.56 23.45
CA GLU A 34 11.32 4.55 24.50
C GLU A 34 10.10 5.45 24.72
N ASN A 35 9.42 5.86 23.63
CA ASN A 35 8.29 6.79 23.71
C ASN A 35 6.96 6.14 24.13
N HIS A 36 6.81 4.80 23.98
CA HIS A 36 5.49 4.15 24.16
C HIS A 36 5.43 3.07 25.24
N SER A 37 6.55 2.63 25.83
CA SER A 37 6.51 1.44 26.68
C SER A 37 7.20 1.53 28.02
N GLY A 38 8.04 2.51 28.26
CA GLY A 38 8.90 2.54 29.46
C GLY A 38 9.83 1.31 29.58
N ILE A 39 10.08 0.59 28.49
CA ILE A 39 10.81 -0.67 28.47
C ILE A 39 12.24 -0.42 27.99
N LYS A 40 13.21 -0.85 28.78
CA LYS A 40 14.60 -0.97 28.30
C LYS A 40 14.72 -2.16 27.37
N ILE A 41 15.07 -1.91 26.11
CA ILE A 41 15.25 -2.94 25.08
C ILE A 41 16.73 -3.27 24.95
N GLY A 42 17.07 -4.54 25.17
CA GLY A 42 18.38 -5.06 24.83
C GLY A 42 18.42 -5.43 23.34
N VAL A 43 19.29 -4.77 22.57
CA VAL A 43 19.52 -5.11 21.16
C VAL A 43 20.82 -5.89 21.06
N THR A 44 20.76 -7.13 20.59
CA THR A 44 21.94 -7.97 20.33
C THR A 44 22.12 -8.14 18.83
N ALA A 45 23.19 -7.61 18.27
CA ALA A 45 23.61 -7.92 16.91
C ALA A 45 24.31 -9.29 16.92
N ILE A 46 23.83 -10.20 16.09
CA ILE A 46 24.47 -11.52 15.92
C ILE A 46 25.25 -11.49 14.60
N PRO A 47 26.56 -11.68 14.60
CA PRO A 47 27.33 -11.85 13.37
C PRO A 47 26.86 -13.11 12.65
N VAL A 48 26.63 -13.01 11.34
CA VAL A 48 26.26 -14.16 10.52
C VAL A 48 27.54 -14.82 10.00
N GLU A 49 28.14 -15.69 10.79
CA GLU A 49 29.15 -16.63 10.32
C GLU A 49 28.44 -17.93 9.89
N GLY A 50 28.60 -18.32 8.62
CA GLY A 50 28.30 -19.68 8.19
C GLY A 50 27.08 -19.92 7.30
N LEU A 51 26.53 -18.95 6.59
CA LEU A 51 25.57 -19.23 5.52
C LEU A 51 26.33 -19.75 4.29
N LYS A 52 26.16 -21.06 3.99
CA LYS A 52 26.56 -21.62 2.68
C LYS A 52 25.73 -20.93 1.58
N PRO A 53 26.35 -20.58 0.43
CA PRO A 53 25.60 -20.04 -0.70
C PRO A 53 24.59 -21.10 -1.17
N PHE A 54 23.39 -20.64 -1.52
CA PHE A 54 22.38 -21.47 -2.17
C PHE A 54 22.96 -22.07 -3.45
N PRO A 55 22.70 -23.34 -3.76
CA PRO A 55 23.17 -23.94 -5.01
C PRO A 55 22.49 -23.25 -6.18
N GLU A 56 23.29 -22.64 -7.04
CA GLU A 56 22.91 -22.24 -8.38
C GLU A 56 22.50 -23.49 -9.17
N HIS A 57 21.37 -23.40 -9.89
CA HIS A 57 20.79 -24.42 -10.78
C HIS A 57 19.91 -25.51 -10.15
N MET A 58 18.63 -25.17 -9.94
CA MET A 58 17.55 -26.12 -10.21
C MET A 58 17.00 -25.85 -11.62
N ASN A 59 17.51 -26.63 -12.58
CA ASN A 59 16.94 -26.70 -13.92
C ASN A 59 15.60 -27.43 -13.86
N CYS A 60 14.48 -26.70 -13.80
CA CYS A 60 13.16 -27.26 -14.01
C CYS A 60 12.95 -27.44 -15.51
N LYS A 61 13.10 -28.66 -16.02
CA LYS A 61 12.61 -29.05 -17.34
C LYS A 61 11.09 -29.12 -17.28
N CYS A 62 10.41 -28.09 -17.76
CA CYS A 62 8.98 -28.18 -18.07
C CYS A 62 8.84 -28.78 -19.47
N ASN A 63 8.39 -30.01 -19.53
CA ASN A 63 7.83 -30.59 -20.76
C ASN A 63 6.44 -29.96 -20.97
N CYS A 64 6.31 -29.07 -21.91
CA CYS A 64 5.05 -28.52 -22.37
C CYS A 64 4.79 -29.04 -23.79
N ASP A 65 4.31 -30.27 -23.87
CA ASP A 65 3.61 -30.78 -25.07
C ASP A 65 2.44 -31.62 -24.56
N ASN A 66 1.25 -31.03 -24.62
CA ASN A 66 -0.02 -31.71 -24.85
C ASN A 66 -1.13 -30.67 -25.01
N GLU A 67 -1.52 -30.47 -26.26
CA GLU A 67 -2.79 -29.91 -26.65
C GLU A 67 -3.88 -30.96 -26.32
N GLU A 68 -4.73 -30.70 -25.33
CA GLU A 68 -6.02 -31.35 -25.21
C GLU A 68 -7.10 -30.29 -24.96
N SER A 69 -8.06 -30.30 -25.88
CA SER A 69 -9.30 -29.55 -25.87
C SER A 69 -10.07 -29.78 -24.57
N ALA A 70 -10.29 -28.72 -23.79
CA ALA A 70 -11.15 -28.74 -22.62
C ALA A 70 -12.52 -28.17 -22.99
N GLU A 71 -13.51 -29.02 -22.88
CA GLU A 71 -14.94 -28.71 -22.96
C GLU A 71 -15.33 -27.72 -21.86
N ASP A 72 -16.21 -26.81 -22.28
CA ASP A 72 -16.85 -25.74 -21.48
C ASP A 72 -17.69 -26.35 -20.35
N ASN A 73 -17.15 -26.39 -19.12
CA ASN A 73 -17.93 -26.70 -17.93
C ASN A 73 -18.10 -25.42 -17.09
N GLN A 74 -19.31 -24.88 -17.14
CA GLN A 74 -19.81 -23.85 -16.24
C GLN A 74 -19.85 -24.34 -14.80
N GLU A 75 -18.76 -24.17 -14.05
CA GLU A 75 -18.79 -24.19 -12.59
C GLU A 75 -17.70 -23.29 -12.02
N GLY A 76 -18.09 -22.28 -11.25
CA GLY A 76 -17.28 -21.68 -10.23
C GLY A 76 -16.78 -20.26 -10.46
N GLY A 77 -17.63 -19.25 -10.19
CA GLY A 77 -17.24 -17.84 -10.15
C GLY A 77 -16.19 -17.48 -9.09
N ILE A 78 -15.81 -18.43 -8.23
CA ILE A 78 -14.82 -18.24 -7.15
C ILE A 78 -13.37 -18.27 -7.67
N ASP A 79 -13.13 -18.95 -8.79
CA ASP A 79 -11.78 -19.11 -9.34
C ASP A 79 -11.29 -17.92 -10.19
N TYR A 80 -12.18 -17.03 -10.64
CA TYR A 80 -11.81 -16.03 -11.64
C TYR A 80 -10.82 -14.97 -11.11
N ILE A 81 -10.95 -14.53 -9.87
CA ILE A 81 -10.00 -13.55 -9.28
C ILE A 81 -8.77 -14.24 -8.66
N ARG A 82 -8.90 -15.48 -8.18
CA ARG A 82 -7.74 -16.27 -7.69
C ARG A 82 -6.91 -16.89 -8.82
N THR A 83 -7.50 -17.16 -9.97
CA THR A 83 -6.88 -17.92 -11.07
C THR A 83 -6.29 -17.04 -12.18
N VAL A 84 -6.37 -15.69 -12.10
CA VAL A 84 -5.75 -14.80 -13.10
C VAL A 84 -4.20 -14.81 -12.99
N LYS A 85 -3.60 -16.00 -12.82
CA LYS A 85 -2.19 -16.27 -13.11
C LYS A 85 -1.95 -16.66 -14.58
N ARG A 86 -2.96 -16.59 -15.44
CA ARG A 86 -2.81 -16.84 -16.88
C ARG A 86 -2.99 -15.53 -17.63
N HIS A 87 -1.96 -15.05 -18.22
CA HIS A 87 -1.73 -14.08 -19.32
C HIS A 87 -2.92 -13.59 -20.17
N HIS A 88 -4.10 -13.40 -19.60
CA HIS A 88 -5.14 -12.61 -20.23
C HIS A 88 -4.95 -11.15 -19.78
N LYS A 89 -4.68 -10.29 -20.75
CA LYS A 89 -4.68 -8.83 -20.54
C LYS A 89 -6.04 -8.48 -19.93
N MET A 90 -6.04 -8.09 -18.65
CA MET A 90 -7.26 -7.72 -17.93
C MET A 90 -7.93 -6.57 -18.69
N ASN A 91 -9.19 -6.73 -19.03
CA ASN A 91 -10.01 -5.64 -19.50
C ASN A 91 -10.76 -5.04 -18.31
N TRP A 92 -10.34 -3.87 -17.88
CA TRP A 92 -10.93 -3.18 -16.73
C TRP A 92 -12.39 -2.80 -16.94
N GLN A 93 -12.82 -2.52 -18.17
CA GLN A 93 -14.21 -2.25 -18.48
C GLN A 93 -15.08 -3.49 -18.25
N GLU A 94 -14.62 -4.65 -18.71
CA GLU A 94 -15.32 -5.91 -18.47
C GLU A 94 -15.38 -6.27 -16.98
N LEU A 95 -14.28 -6.06 -16.24
CA LEU A 95 -14.25 -6.27 -14.80
C LEU A 95 -15.24 -5.34 -14.08
N ALA A 96 -15.24 -4.05 -14.42
CA ALA A 96 -16.17 -3.07 -13.85
C ALA A 96 -17.63 -3.44 -14.10
N GLU A 97 -17.96 -3.89 -15.33
CA GLU A 97 -19.32 -4.35 -15.66
C GLU A 97 -19.72 -5.60 -14.85
N LYS A 98 -18.81 -6.55 -14.66
CA LYS A 98 -19.05 -7.73 -13.81
C LYS A 98 -19.26 -7.36 -12.34
N ILE A 99 -18.47 -6.40 -11.85
CA ILE A 99 -18.62 -5.84 -10.49
C ILE A 99 -20.00 -5.18 -10.33
N LYS A 100 -20.40 -4.30 -11.27
CA LYS A 100 -21.68 -3.61 -11.23
C LYS A 100 -22.87 -4.57 -11.25
N LYS A 101 -22.79 -5.63 -12.05
CA LYS A 101 -23.84 -6.65 -12.15
C LYS A 101 -23.83 -7.69 -11.02
N GLY A 102 -22.84 -7.64 -10.13
CA GLY A 102 -22.68 -8.66 -9.08
C GLY A 102 -22.41 -10.07 -9.60
N ILE A 103 -21.89 -10.20 -10.84
CA ILE A 103 -21.65 -11.48 -11.50
C ILE A 103 -20.45 -12.20 -10.87
N ILE A 104 -19.45 -11.43 -10.39
CA ILE A 104 -18.27 -11.97 -9.73
C ILE A 104 -18.26 -11.55 -8.26
N PRO A 105 -18.02 -12.48 -7.33
CA PRO A 105 -17.76 -12.13 -5.95
C PRO A 105 -16.41 -11.39 -5.88
N VAL A 106 -16.41 -10.21 -5.27
CA VAL A 106 -15.19 -9.46 -4.99
C VAL A 106 -14.99 -9.47 -3.49
N GLU A 107 -13.85 -9.99 -3.05
CA GLU A 107 -13.51 -10.09 -1.64
C GLU A 107 -12.33 -9.19 -1.28
N VAL A 108 -12.32 -8.67 -0.05
CA VAL A 108 -11.17 -7.95 0.49
C VAL A 108 -9.94 -8.86 0.48
N GLY A 109 -8.82 -8.34 -0.02
CA GLY A 109 -7.56 -9.09 -0.20
C GLY A 109 -7.41 -9.75 -1.57
N ALA A 110 -8.45 -9.78 -2.42
CA ALA A 110 -8.30 -10.21 -3.82
C ALA A 110 -7.37 -9.27 -4.59
N THR A 111 -6.59 -9.82 -5.54
CA THR A 111 -5.61 -9.03 -6.32
C THR A 111 -5.87 -9.11 -7.82
N VAL A 112 -5.51 -8.02 -8.50
CA VAL A 112 -5.62 -7.87 -9.95
C VAL A 112 -4.31 -7.30 -10.48
N SER A 113 -3.68 -7.97 -11.45
CA SER A 113 -2.49 -7.47 -12.12
C SER A 113 -2.86 -6.57 -13.30
N CYS A 114 -2.08 -5.53 -13.52
CA CYS A 114 -2.28 -4.53 -14.58
C CYS A 114 -0.92 -4.15 -15.19
N GLU A 115 -0.85 -4.09 -16.51
CA GLU A 115 0.29 -3.52 -17.21
C GLU A 115 0.07 -2.01 -17.35
N LEU A 116 1.02 -1.22 -16.84
CA LEU A 116 1.01 0.23 -16.93
C LEU A 116 1.43 0.72 -18.32
N THR A 117 1.20 2.00 -18.61
CA THR A 117 1.52 2.59 -19.92
C THR A 117 3.02 2.60 -20.26
N ASP A 118 3.88 2.53 -19.25
CA ASP A 118 5.33 2.41 -19.39
C ASP A 118 5.83 0.96 -19.53
N GLY A 119 4.91 -0.02 -19.55
CA GLY A 119 5.20 -1.45 -19.65
C GLY A 119 5.50 -2.13 -18.32
N THR A 120 5.54 -1.42 -17.21
CA THR A 120 5.72 -2.03 -15.89
C THR A 120 4.46 -2.76 -15.43
N GLN A 121 4.62 -3.76 -14.56
CA GLN A 121 3.51 -4.51 -13.99
C GLN A 121 3.14 -3.96 -12.62
N ALA A 122 1.88 -3.61 -12.44
CA ALA A 122 1.30 -3.25 -11.15
C ALA A 122 0.36 -4.36 -10.66
N GLU A 123 0.28 -4.54 -9.36
CA GLU A 123 -0.72 -5.37 -8.71
C GLU A 123 -1.60 -4.48 -7.83
N PHE A 124 -2.90 -4.55 -8.02
CA PHE A 124 -3.87 -3.88 -7.17
C PHE A 124 -4.56 -4.89 -6.26
N VAL A 125 -4.73 -4.53 -5.00
CA VAL A 125 -5.45 -5.32 -4.00
C VAL A 125 -6.76 -4.65 -3.64
N VAL A 126 -7.80 -5.44 -3.46
CA VAL A 126 -9.09 -4.96 -2.94
C VAL A 126 -8.95 -4.70 -1.44
N THR A 127 -9.12 -3.45 -1.01
CA THR A 127 -8.99 -3.05 0.39
C THR A 127 -10.33 -2.79 1.08
N ASP A 128 -11.38 -2.54 0.30
CA ASP A 128 -12.74 -2.36 0.82
C ASP A 128 -13.79 -2.74 -0.23
N VAL A 129 -14.91 -3.28 0.24
CA VAL A 129 -16.06 -3.66 -0.57
C VAL A 129 -17.33 -3.25 0.15
N THR A 130 -18.10 -2.35 -0.46
CA THR A 130 -19.41 -1.91 0.04
C THR A 130 -20.50 -2.20 -0.98
N ASP A 131 -21.74 -1.84 -0.67
CA ASP A 131 -22.84 -1.91 -1.64
C ASP A 131 -22.69 -0.87 -2.76
N GLN A 132 -21.89 0.17 -2.55
CA GLN A 132 -21.73 1.30 -3.47
C GLN A 132 -20.50 1.20 -4.36
N TYR A 133 -19.41 0.61 -3.88
CA TYR A 133 -18.13 0.57 -4.58
C TYR A 133 -17.26 -0.64 -4.20
N VAL A 134 -16.25 -0.87 -5.02
CA VAL A 134 -15.07 -1.68 -4.71
C VAL A 134 -13.87 -0.76 -4.71
N ARG A 135 -13.10 -0.73 -3.61
CA ARG A 135 -11.87 0.05 -3.49
C ARG A 135 -10.67 -0.85 -3.78
N PHE A 136 -9.85 -0.38 -4.68
CA PHE A 136 -8.56 -0.95 -5.02
C PHE A 136 -7.43 -0.07 -4.51
N GLU A 137 -6.30 -0.70 -4.22
CA GLU A 137 -5.08 -0.02 -3.81
C GLU A 137 -3.87 -0.73 -4.41
N THR A 138 -2.82 0.00 -4.79
CA THR A 138 -1.57 -0.63 -5.23
C THR A 138 -1.03 -1.51 -4.11
N ARG A 139 -0.79 -2.79 -4.40
CA ARG A 139 -0.22 -3.72 -3.42
C ARG A 139 1.22 -3.34 -3.06
N ASN A 140 1.99 -2.98 -4.07
CA ASN A 140 3.31 -2.38 -3.94
C ASN A 140 3.22 -0.91 -4.37
N PHE A 141 4.25 -0.39 -5.00
CA PHE A 141 4.31 1.00 -5.41
C PHE A 141 4.33 1.11 -6.93
N ILE A 142 3.75 2.18 -7.46
CA ILE A 142 3.90 2.63 -8.83
C ILE A 142 4.49 4.05 -8.81
N GLY A 143 5.31 4.36 -9.80
CA GLY A 143 6.06 5.62 -9.81
C GLY A 143 7.24 5.64 -8.81
N GLY A 144 7.84 6.81 -8.67
CA GLY A 144 9.02 7.03 -7.83
C GLY A 144 8.71 7.40 -6.37
N GLU A 145 9.77 7.72 -5.64
CA GLU A 145 9.67 8.41 -4.36
C GLU A 145 9.41 9.90 -4.61
N VAL A 146 8.57 10.51 -3.78
CA VAL A 146 8.15 11.91 -3.92
C VAL A 146 7.97 12.54 -2.54
N GLU A 147 8.24 13.82 -2.45
CA GLU A 147 7.94 14.63 -1.28
C GLU A 147 6.41 14.78 -1.12
N TRP A 148 5.94 14.87 0.13
CA TRP A 148 4.55 15.19 0.40
C TRP A 148 4.26 16.64 -0.01
N ASN A 149 5.21 17.55 0.28
CA ASN A 149 5.32 18.89 -0.28
C ASN A 149 6.79 19.22 -0.52
N GLU A 150 7.11 19.98 -1.57
CA GLU A 150 8.44 20.51 -1.84
C GLU A 150 8.94 21.37 -0.67
N GLN A 151 8.03 22.16 -0.09
CA GLN A 151 8.30 22.94 1.10
C GLN A 151 8.02 22.09 2.36
N ASP A 152 8.82 22.33 3.43
CA ASP A 152 8.62 21.66 4.72
C ASP A 152 7.37 22.19 5.44
N THR A 153 6.20 21.91 4.88
CA THR A 153 4.90 22.34 5.39
C THR A 153 3.81 21.35 5.03
N ASN A 154 2.81 21.20 5.90
CA ASN A 154 1.58 20.46 5.64
C ASN A 154 0.34 21.38 5.57
N LYS A 155 0.56 22.68 5.34
CA LYS A 155 -0.49 23.69 5.26
C LYS A 155 -1.49 23.34 4.15
N GLY A 156 -2.79 23.49 4.43
CA GLY A 156 -3.84 23.17 3.48
C GLY A 156 -4.25 21.70 3.47
N GLY A 157 -3.50 20.83 4.18
CA GLY A 157 -3.78 19.40 4.21
C GLY A 157 -3.53 18.71 2.87
N TYR A 158 -4.02 17.49 2.73
CA TYR A 158 -3.82 16.70 1.51
C TYR A 158 -4.38 17.37 0.22
N PRO A 159 -5.52 18.07 0.23
CA PRO A 159 -6.04 18.68 -1.00
C PRO A 159 -5.10 19.69 -1.66
N ASP A 160 -4.31 20.40 -0.87
CA ASP A 160 -3.38 21.45 -1.33
C ASP A 160 -1.93 20.95 -1.43
N SER A 161 -1.68 19.65 -1.28
CA SER A 161 -0.33 19.07 -1.28
C SER A 161 0.21 18.82 -2.69
N ASP A 162 1.56 18.92 -2.84
CA ASP A 162 2.24 18.61 -4.09
C ASP A 162 2.13 17.13 -4.46
N ILE A 163 2.09 16.24 -3.45
CA ILE A 163 1.91 14.81 -3.68
C ILE A 163 0.56 14.49 -4.33
N ARG A 164 -0.51 15.24 -4.02
CA ARG A 164 -1.78 15.11 -4.72
C ARG A 164 -1.62 15.47 -6.20
N GLY A 165 -0.96 16.59 -6.51
CA GLY A 165 -0.66 16.97 -7.89
C GLY A 165 0.14 15.91 -8.66
N TYR A 166 1.12 15.29 -8.00
CA TYR A 166 1.88 14.17 -8.55
C TYR A 166 0.98 12.96 -8.85
N ILE A 167 0.08 12.60 -7.94
CA ILE A 167 -0.85 11.48 -8.13
C ILE A 167 -1.83 11.77 -9.26
N ASP A 168 -2.43 12.97 -9.29
CA ASP A 168 -3.44 13.37 -10.27
C ASP A 168 -2.86 13.55 -11.69
N SER A 169 -1.54 13.71 -11.83
CA SER A 169 -0.87 13.87 -13.13
C SER A 169 0.01 12.67 -13.48
N THR A 170 1.09 12.44 -12.74
CA THR A 170 2.10 11.43 -13.09
C THR A 170 1.56 10.02 -12.93
N ILE A 171 0.97 9.71 -11.77
CA ILE A 171 0.43 8.37 -11.54
C ILE A 171 -0.78 8.11 -12.42
N TRP A 172 -1.67 9.10 -12.59
CA TRP A 172 -2.79 8.99 -13.50
C TRP A 172 -2.35 8.64 -14.93
N GLY A 173 -1.29 9.28 -15.42
CA GLY A 173 -0.72 9.03 -16.75
C GLY A 173 -0.10 7.63 -16.92
N LEU A 174 0.29 6.96 -15.83
CA LEU A 174 0.77 5.57 -15.88
C LEU A 174 -0.35 4.55 -15.98
N LEU A 175 -1.59 4.88 -15.60
CA LEU A 175 -2.70 3.95 -15.68
C LEU A 175 -3.16 3.79 -17.13
N PRO A 176 -3.49 2.56 -17.60
CA PRO A 176 -4.03 2.35 -18.94
C PRO A 176 -5.42 2.99 -19.10
N GLU A 177 -5.75 3.39 -20.30
CA GLU A 177 -6.99 4.14 -20.62
C GLU A 177 -8.26 3.39 -20.21
N ASP A 178 -8.29 2.07 -20.35
CA ASP A 178 -9.44 1.24 -19.97
C ASP A 178 -9.66 1.21 -18.45
N LEU A 179 -8.58 1.30 -17.65
CA LEU A 179 -8.67 1.49 -16.21
C LEU A 179 -9.13 2.90 -15.87
N GLN A 180 -8.52 3.94 -16.46
CA GLN A 180 -8.91 5.34 -16.23
C GLN A 180 -10.40 5.57 -16.50
N ALA A 181 -10.96 4.90 -17.52
CA ALA A 181 -12.36 5.04 -17.92
C ALA A 181 -13.38 4.50 -16.90
N VAL A 182 -12.96 3.61 -15.99
CA VAL A 182 -13.84 2.97 -15.00
C VAL A 182 -13.62 3.46 -13.57
N ILE A 183 -12.58 4.24 -13.33
CA ILE A 183 -12.33 4.85 -12.03
C ILE A 183 -13.37 5.95 -11.77
N SER A 184 -14.04 5.84 -10.64
CA SER A 184 -15.09 6.78 -10.22
C SER A 184 -14.52 7.99 -9.50
N ASP A 185 -15.22 9.11 -9.60
CA ASP A 185 -15.01 10.23 -8.69
C ASP A 185 -15.41 9.83 -7.26
N VAL A 186 -14.63 10.25 -6.29
CA VAL A 186 -14.81 9.91 -4.87
C VAL A 186 -14.78 11.18 -4.04
N ASP A 187 -15.82 11.38 -3.23
CA ASP A 187 -15.80 12.38 -2.19
C ASP A 187 -14.93 11.90 -1.03
N ARG A 188 -13.89 12.65 -0.74
CA ARG A 188 -12.97 12.39 0.37
C ARG A 188 -13.00 13.54 1.37
N GLU A 189 -12.91 13.18 2.63
CA GLU A 189 -12.74 14.14 3.71
C GLU A 189 -11.27 14.32 4.05
N TRP A 190 -10.91 15.50 4.54
CA TRP A 190 -9.57 15.80 5.03
C TRP A 190 -9.63 16.60 6.32
N LYS A 191 -8.54 16.56 7.07
CA LYS A 191 -8.35 17.32 8.29
C LYS A 191 -6.93 17.85 8.36
N ASP A 192 -6.78 19.12 8.71
CA ASP A 192 -5.46 19.72 8.91
C ASP A 192 -4.92 19.52 10.34
N LYS A 193 -3.74 20.07 10.58
CA LYS A 193 -3.06 20.01 11.89
C LYS A 193 -3.83 20.66 13.05
N ASP A 194 -4.68 21.65 12.74
CA ASP A 194 -5.46 22.43 13.72
C ASP A 194 -6.88 21.86 13.91
N GLY A 195 -7.22 20.82 13.17
CA GLY A 195 -8.53 20.16 13.21
C GLY A 195 -9.57 20.78 12.27
N ASN A 196 -9.18 21.74 11.40
CA ASN A 196 -10.04 22.19 10.32
C ASN A 196 -10.26 21.04 9.34
N CYS A 197 -11.48 20.85 8.88
CA CYS A 197 -11.86 19.77 8.00
C CYS A 197 -12.65 20.29 6.79
N GLY A 198 -12.67 19.50 5.74
CA GLY A 198 -13.42 19.77 4.52
C GLY A 198 -13.52 18.53 3.65
N THR A 199 -14.09 18.68 2.47
CA THR A 199 -14.23 17.64 1.47
C THR A 199 -13.54 18.04 0.18
N TYR A 200 -13.13 17.04 -0.61
CA TYR A 200 -12.60 17.22 -1.96
C TYR A 200 -12.97 16.04 -2.83
N ILE A 201 -13.12 16.27 -4.13
CA ILE A 201 -13.41 15.23 -5.11
C ILE A 201 -12.10 14.82 -5.78
N THR A 202 -11.91 13.52 -5.96
CA THR A 202 -10.73 12.96 -6.61
C THR A 202 -11.01 11.59 -7.21
N LYS A 203 -10.18 11.16 -8.16
CA LYS A 203 -10.21 9.81 -8.74
C LYS A 203 -9.18 8.90 -8.08
N LEU A 204 -7.98 9.45 -7.86
CA LEU A 204 -6.89 8.75 -7.17
C LEU A 204 -6.62 9.44 -5.84
N PHE A 205 -6.29 8.65 -4.82
CA PHE A 205 -6.02 9.20 -3.49
C PHE A 205 -5.07 8.31 -2.68
N LEU A 206 -4.48 8.88 -1.64
CA LEU A 206 -3.77 8.12 -0.61
C LEU A 206 -4.73 7.60 0.45
N PRO A 207 -4.42 6.44 1.10
CA PRO A 207 -5.15 6.05 2.29
C PRO A 207 -4.95 7.09 3.40
N ALA A 208 -6.00 7.37 4.15
CA ALA A 208 -5.92 8.19 5.36
C ALA A 208 -5.34 7.36 6.53
N ALA A 209 -4.69 8.01 7.50
CA ALA A 209 -4.12 7.29 8.64
C ALA A 209 -5.18 6.57 9.47
N SER A 210 -6.38 7.14 9.62
CA SER A 210 -7.51 6.52 10.31
C SER A 210 -8.07 5.30 9.55
N GLU A 211 -7.89 5.20 8.23
CA GLU A 211 -8.25 4.00 7.47
C GLU A 211 -7.25 2.86 7.66
N VAL A 212 -5.98 3.20 7.91
CA VAL A 212 -4.88 2.21 8.07
C VAL A 212 -4.73 1.77 9.52
N PHE A 213 -4.94 2.69 10.46
CA PHE A 213 -4.76 2.46 11.90
C PHE A 213 -6.08 2.71 12.64
N ASP A 214 -6.20 2.14 13.84
CA ASP A 214 -7.36 2.40 14.69
C ASP A 214 -7.34 3.82 15.31
N GLU A 215 -8.39 4.14 16.06
CA GLU A 215 -8.64 5.49 16.59
C GLU A 215 -7.61 5.99 17.60
N ASP A 216 -6.74 5.14 18.14
CA ASP A 216 -5.72 5.53 19.13
C ASP A 216 -4.48 6.16 18.48
N SER A 217 -4.47 6.30 17.16
CA SER A 217 -3.38 6.97 16.45
C SER A 217 -3.38 8.48 16.73
N CYS A 218 -2.18 9.06 16.92
CA CYS A 218 -1.98 10.51 17.19
C CYS A 218 -2.08 11.40 15.95
N TYR A 219 -2.84 10.99 14.93
CA TYR A 219 -2.90 11.66 13.64
C TYR A 219 -4.03 12.68 13.58
N GLY A 220 -3.86 13.68 12.69
CA GLY A 220 -4.79 14.78 12.53
C GLY A 220 -6.18 14.37 12.08
N ASP A 221 -6.30 13.24 11.39
CA ASP A 221 -7.56 12.69 10.88
C ASP A 221 -8.29 11.73 11.82
N LYS A 222 -7.91 11.68 13.09
CA LYS A 222 -8.58 10.84 14.09
C LYS A 222 -10.11 11.03 14.04
N GLY A 223 -10.82 9.90 13.90
CA GLY A 223 -12.28 9.85 13.84
C GLY A 223 -12.88 10.26 12.49
N LEU A 224 -12.08 10.60 11.48
CA LEU A 224 -12.56 10.93 10.14
C LEU A 224 -13.05 9.69 9.40
N TYR A 225 -12.26 8.61 9.47
CA TYR A 225 -12.60 7.31 8.88
C TYR A 225 -12.48 6.20 9.92
N LYS A 226 -13.14 5.08 9.65
CA LYS A 226 -12.92 3.82 10.38
C LYS A 226 -11.77 3.06 9.73
N GLN A 227 -11.00 2.34 10.56
CA GLN A 227 -10.00 1.41 10.05
C GLN A 227 -10.65 0.36 9.14
N LEU A 228 -10.08 0.20 7.95
CA LEU A 228 -10.52 -0.83 7.01
C LEU A 228 -10.17 -2.24 7.54
N ASP A 229 -11.07 -3.19 7.32
CA ASP A 229 -10.86 -4.58 7.74
C ASP A 229 -9.57 -5.18 7.16
N TYR A 230 -9.21 -4.78 5.94
CA TYR A 230 -7.94 -5.16 5.30
C TYR A 230 -6.73 -4.83 6.18
N TYR A 231 -6.71 -3.69 6.85
CA TYR A 231 -5.59 -3.21 7.65
C TYR A 231 -5.61 -3.67 9.12
N LYS A 232 -6.65 -4.39 9.56
CA LYS A 232 -6.65 -5.04 10.88
C LYS A 232 -5.54 -6.08 11.01
N ASP A 233 -5.19 -6.75 9.91
CA ASP A 233 -3.95 -7.52 9.83
C ASP A 233 -2.77 -6.57 9.56
N ALA A 234 -1.91 -6.39 10.56
CA ALA A 234 -0.75 -5.49 10.47
C ALA A 234 0.21 -5.85 9.32
N ARG A 235 0.23 -7.10 8.85
CA ARG A 235 1.05 -7.53 7.71
C ARG A 235 0.65 -6.84 6.42
N ASN A 236 -0.63 -6.48 6.26
CA ASN A 236 -1.14 -5.77 5.08
C ASN A 236 -0.68 -4.30 4.99
N ARG A 237 -0.06 -3.77 6.06
CA ARG A 237 0.55 -2.44 6.08
C ARG A 237 1.99 -2.44 5.60
N ILE A 238 2.61 -3.62 5.48
CA ILE A 238 4.00 -3.77 5.02
C ILE A 238 3.99 -3.89 3.50
N ARG A 239 4.75 -3.02 2.84
CA ARG A 239 4.90 -2.99 1.38
C ARG A 239 6.35 -3.12 1.00
N VAL A 240 6.56 -3.77 -0.12
CA VAL A 240 7.90 -3.99 -0.67
C VAL A 240 8.02 -3.27 -2.02
N ASP A 241 9.24 -2.93 -2.38
CA ASP A 241 9.56 -2.48 -3.73
C ASP A 241 9.86 -3.65 -4.67
N GLU A 242 10.34 -3.33 -5.87
CA GLU A 242 10.72 -4.28 -6.92
C GLU A 242 11.87 -5.21 -6.52
N ASP A 243 12.70 -4.80 -5.56
CA ASP A 243 13.82 -5.59 -5.02
C ASP A 243 13.39 -6.48 -3.85
N GLY A 244 12.13 -6.36 -3.39
CA GLY A 244 11.58 -7.06 -2.23
C GLY A 244 11.94 -6.42 -0.90
N ASP A 245 12.53 -5.23 -0.91
CA ASP A 245 12.85 -4.47 0.30
C ASP A 245 11.62 -3.74 0.83
N THR A 246 11.38 -3.80 2.13
CA THR A 246 10.28 -3.06 2.75
C THR A 246 10.50 -1.56 2.67
N ARG A 247 9.46 -0.82 2.31
CA ARG A 247 9.54 0.63 2.13
C ARG A 247 8.58 1.39 3.03
N VAL A 248 9.01 2.59 3.38
CA VAL A 248 8.20 3.61 4.03
C VAL A 248 7.37 4.32 2.98
N TYR A 249 6.12 4.65 3.32
CA TYR A 249 5.23 5.31 2.36
C TYR A 249 4.31 6.34 3.01
N TRP A 250 3.93 7.33 2.22
CA TRP A 250 3.06 8.42 2.65
C TRP A 250 1.60 7.99 2.81
N LEU A 251 0.90 8.70 3.70
CA LEU A 251 -0.55 8.70 3.86
C LEU A 251 -1.10 10.10 3.56
N ALA A 252 -2.43 10.19 3.34
CA ALA A 252 -3.09 11.47 3.10
C ALA A 252 -3.13 12.39 4.33
N SER A 253 -2.93 11.84 5.52
CA SER A 253 -3.13 12.56 6.77
C SER A 253 -1.90 13.35 7.19
N VAL A 254 -2.11 14.43 7.94
CA VAL A 254 -1.06 15.22 8.57
C VAL A 254 -0.96 14.91 10.06
N ARG A 255 0.16 15.26 10.68
CA ARG A 255 0.30 15.16 12.12
C ARG A 255 -0.47 16.28 12.82
N SER A 256 -1.26 15.92 13.84
CA SER A 256 -1.97 16.90 14.68
C SER A 256 -1.00 17.82 15.41
N GLY A 257 -1.26 19.14 15.36
CA GLY A 257 -0.47 20.15 16.05
C GLY A 257 0.93 20.42 15.47
N ASP A 258 1.29 19.84 14.33
CA ASP A 258 2.60 19.98 13.69
C ASP A 258 2.44 20.51 12.27
N SER A 259 3.14 21.62 11.95
CA SER A 259 2.98 22.31 10.67
C SER A 259 3.88 21.78 9.54
N THR A 260 4.77 20.82 9.83
CA THR A 260 5.78 20.33 8.90
C THR A 260 5.64 18.84 8.58
N ASN A 261 4.99 18.07 9.44
CA ASN A 261 4.98 16.62 9.32
C ASN A 261 3.70 16.08 8.68
N ALA A 262 3.85 15.18 7.70
CA ALA A 262 2.81 14.32 7.17
C ALA A 262 2.90 12.91 7.76
N CYS A 263 1.78 12.18 7.75
CA CYS A 263 1.70 10.82 8.27
C CYS A 263 2.27 9.82 7.27
N ARG A 264 2.86 8.75 7.78
CA ARG A 264 3.45 7.67 7.00
C ARG A 264 3.25 6.31 7.66
N VAL A 265 3.43 5.26 6.88
CA VAL A 265 3.63 3.91 7.39
C VAL A 265 5.12 3.59 7.34
N ARG A 266 5.67 3.08 8.42
CA ARG A 266 7.07 2.64 8.50
C ARG A 266 7.23 1.30 7.80
N GLY A 267 8.45 0.96 7.34
CA GLY A 267 8.73 -0.28 6.61
C GLY A 267 8.28 -1.57 7.29
N TYR A 268 8.09 -1.55 8.60
CA TYR A 268 7.56 -2.67 9.39
C TYR A 268 6.07 -2.53 9.77
N GLY A 269 5.33 -1.66 9.07
CA GLY A 269 3.87 -1.57 9.17
C GLY A 269 3.34 -0.76 10.34
N LEU A 270 4.19 -0.06 11.10
CA LEU A 270 3.77 0.83 12.18
C LEU A 270 3.53 2.26 11.69
N ALA A 271 2.68 2.95 12.42
CA ALA A 271 2.39 4.35 12.22
C ALA A 271 3.61 5.25 12.48
N GLY A 272 3.73 6.34 11.74
CA GLY A 272 4.75 7.36 11.93
C GLY A 272 4.39 8.65 11.24
N ASN A 273 5.24 9.64 11.39
CA ASN A 273 5.18 10.89 10.66
C ASN A 273 6.61 11.29 10.25
N TRP A 274 6.72 12.20 9.29
CA TRP A 274 8.01 12.75 8.88
C TRP A 274 7.80 14.12 8.26
N SER A 275 8.90 14.90 8.15
CA SER A 275 8.89 16.16 7.45
C SER A 275 8.35 16.01 6.02
N ALA A 276 7.41 16.87 5.62
CA ALA A 276 6.73 16.82 4.34
C ALA A 276 7.68 16.92 3.14
N SER A 277 8.86 17.50 3.32
CA SER A 277 9.90 17.65 2.29
C SER A 277 10.79 16.42 2.09
N TYR A 278 10.52 15.30 2.76
CA TYR A 278 11.22 14.05 2.48
C TYR A 278 10.53 13.26 1.37
N SER A 279 11.32 12.61 0.52
CA SER A 279 10.81 11.74 -0.53
C SER A 279 10.54 10.34 0.02
N LEU A 280 9.30 9.85 -0.12
CA LEU A 280 8.89 8.49 0.22
C LEU A 280 8.05 7.89 -0.91
N ARG A 281 7.81 6.58 -0.84
CA ARG A 281 6.95 5.87 -1.77
C ARG A 281 5.47 6.24 -1.57
N VAL A 282 4.67 6.00 -2.60
CA VAL A 282 3.26 6.42 -2.66
C VAL A 282 2.37 5.20 -2.97
N PRO A 283 1.52 4.75 -2.03
CA PRO A 283 0.45 3.81 -2.36
C PRO A 283 -0.73 4.60 -2.95
N VAL A 284 -1.36 4.06 -3.98
CA VAL A 284 -2.46 4.77 -4.64
C VAL A 284 -3.73 3.96 -4.58
N CYS A 285 -4.82 4.61 -4.19
CA CYS A 285 -6.16 4.05 -4.12
C CYS A 285 -7.04 4.62 -5.22
N PHE A 286 -8.01 3.81 -5.67
CA PHE A 286 -9.13 4.24 -6.49
C PHE A 286 -10.38 3.40 -6.18
N GLN A 287 -11.52 3.83 -6.69
CA GLN A 287 -12.78 3.10 -6.56
C GLN A 287 -13.42 2.83 -7.91
N ILE A 288 -14.07 1.67 -8.02
CA ILE A 288 -15.01 1.35 -9.09
C ILE A 288 -16.40 1.32 -8.50
N SER A 289 -17.29 2.18 -9.00
CA SER A 289 -18.69 2.26 -8.55
C SER A 289 -19.47 0.99 -8.93
N LYS A 290 -20.30 0.52 -8.00
CA LYS A 290 -21.33 -0.50 -8.24
C LYS A 290 -22.67 0.11 -8.65
N ILE A 291 -22.80 1.42 -8.50
CA ILE A 291 -24.02 2.17 -8.80
C ILE A 291 -23.89 2.74 -10.21
N SER A 292 -24.99 2.70 -10.97
CA SER A 292 -25.08 3.25 -12.33
C SER A 292 -25.35 4.72 -12.30
#